data_0e9f97945b7ed143b0e9a1716fae8129
#
_entry.id   0e9f97945b7ed143b0e9a1716fae8129
#
_cell.length_a   1.000
_cell.length_b   1.000
_cell.length_c   1.000
_cell.angle_alpha   90.00
_cell.angle_beta   90.00
_cell.angle_gamma   90.00
#
_symmetry.space_group_name_H-M   'P 1'
#
loop_
_entity.id
_entity.type
_entity.pdbx_description
1 polymer ?
#
loop_
_entity_poly.entity_id
_entity_poly.type
_entity_poly.pdbx_seq_one_letter_code
_entity_poly.pdbx_strand_id
1 'polypeptide(L)'
;MKLFLLGGGLAVLMGAGFWVLESSTQPVGQKTSSGSGASTPAAKATGSVPEVQVAKPPRRDVAATLRIPATVSPLHQTTIYAKVSGYLKSIHFDKGDRVRQGQVLAVLDAPEIEQQYEQSLADYTIKKVTYERLAQVWKEAPDVIAKQDVDVAEATAKAAQHLLEQRQTWLDYTKVRAPYDGILTARFADPGALIQLATTSATQAVPLFTIMDISTLRFYINVPQEDAAFVQRGTPATIVLKAPEEKRIEAAVTRSTMSLDPSTRTMLVEIDIRNPGYALTPGMYVEVVLSLRRHKDALVVPPAALVSDNSSKSVFVVEQGVARKVHVKTGIDDGSWIEIASGLTGGEDIVVVGKSQLTDGMPVKASPYNLPSGPLGRQKY
;
A
#
# COMPACT_ATOMS: atom_id res chain seq x y z
N MET A 1 -12.59 55.70 -12.13
CA MET A 1 -12.10 57.04 -11.81
C MET A 1 -11.13 56.90 -10.63
N LYS A 2 -9.80 57.21 -10.91
CA LYS A 2 -8.65 57.39 -9.98
C LYS A 2 -8.26 56.20 -9.13
N LEU A 3 -7.21 55.37 -9.36
CA LEU A 3 -5.75 55.67 -9.54
C LEU A 3 -5.08 56.30 -8.29
N PHE A 4 -4.25 55.51 -7.55
CA PHE A 4 -3.01 55.86 -6.82
C PHE A 4 -2.29 54.54 -6.45
N LEU A 5 -1.24 54.22 -6.97
CA LEU A 5 0.22 54.24 -7.03
C LEU A 5 0.91 54.74 -5.75
N LEU A 6 1.89 53.94 -5.33
CA LEU A 6 3.19 54.18 -4.68
C LEU A 6 3.49 53.00 -3.79
N GLY A 7 4.51 52.20 -3.91
CA GLY A 7 5.92 52.53 -4.23
C GLY A 7 6.75 52.23 -2.96
N GLY A 8 7.68 51.31 -3.00
CA GLY A 8 8.59 51.04 -1.87
C GLY A 8 9.43 49.79 -2.11
N GLY A 9 10.44 49.91 -2.94
CA GLY A 9 11.48 48.89 -3.08
C GLY A 9 12.50 48.96 -1.97
N LEU A 10 13.05 47.81 -1.61
CA LEU A 10 14.34 47.73 -0.92
C LEU A 10 15.15 46.57 -1.53
N ALA A 11 16.14 46.97 -2.31
CA ALA A 11 17.21 46.11 -2.76
C ALA A 11 18.26 45.96 -1.62
N VAL A 12 18.73 44.76 -1.37
CA VAL A 12 20.00 44.55 -0.62
C VAL A 12 20.90 43.68 -1.47
N LEU A 13 22.05 44.29 -1.68
CA LEU A 13 23.22 43.87 -2.48
C LEU A 13 23.97 42.66 -1.88
N MET A 14 24.39 41.77 -2.75
CA MET A 14 25.70 41.20 -2.99
C MET A 14 26.70 41.09 -1.80
N GLY A 15 27.20 39.88 -1.61
CA GLY A 15 28.45 39.56 -0.92
C GLY A 15 29.07 38.30 -1.53
N ALA A 16 29.73 38.44 -2.67
CA ALA A 16 30.60 37.43 -3.25
C ALA A 16 31.94 37.42 -2.52
N GLY A 17 32.28 36.37 -1.82
CA GLY A 17 33.58 36.11 -1.27
C GLY A 17 34.34 35.08 -2.10
N PHE A 18 35.21 35.57 -2.97
CA PHE A 18 36.18 34.82 -3.77
C PHE A 18 37.40 34.58 -2.89
N TRP A 19 37.73 33.35 -2.56
CA TRP A 19 39.02 32.99 -2.03
C TRP A 19 39.86 32.30 -3.10
N VAL A 20 40.81 33.04 -3.64
CA VAL A 20 41.92 32.55 -4.46
C VAL A 20 42.99 32.04 -3.52
N LEU A 21 43.39 30.81 -3.65
CA LEU A 21 44.63 30.28 -3.03
C LEU A 21 45.64 30.04 -4.14
N GLU A 22 46.66 30.90 -4.04
CA GLU A 22 47.85 30.98 -4.87
C GLU A 22 48.71 29.73 -4.71
N SER A 23 49.03 29.07 -5.81
CA SER A 23 50.02 27.99 -5.89
C SER A 23 51.44 28.58 -5.97
N SER A 24 52.23 28.35 -4.96
CA SER A 24 53.67 28.61 -5.03
C SER A 24 54.43 27.40 -5.60
N THR A 25 54.88 27.55 -6.82
CA THR A 25 55.89 26.72 -7.45
C THR A 25 57.27 27.08 -6.93
N GLN A 26 58.07 26.12 -6.48
CA GLN A 26 59.52 26.23 -6.48
C GLN A 26 60.17 25.02 -7.10
N PRO A 27 61.20 25.22 -7.92
CA PRO A 27 61.97 24.15 -8.58
C PRO A 27 63.29 23.90 -7.81
N VAL A 28 63.64 22.65 -7.59
CA VAL A 28 65.02 22.22 -7.23
C VAL A 28 65.26 20.88 -7.90
N GLY A 29 66.12 20.80 -8.85
CA GLY A 29 67.54 20.65 -8.69
C GLY A 29 67.89 19.23 -9.16
N GLN A 30 68.33 19.10 -10.43
CA GLN A 30 69.01 17.92 -10.98
C GLN A 30 70.25 17.56 -10.16
N LYS A 31 70.39 16.28 -9.78
CA LYS A 31 71.69 15.64 -9.57
C LYS A 31 71.76 14.33 -10.31
N THR A 32 72.48 14.35 -11.37
CA THR A 32 73.00 13.20 -12.05
C THR A 32 73.98 12.44 -11.14
N SER A 33 73.80 11.14 -10.97
CA SER A 33 74.85 10.21 -10.63
C SER A 33 74.67 8.92 -11.38
N SER A 34 75.55 8.70 -12.30
CA SER A 34 75.83 7.45 -13.00
C SER A 34 76.31 6.38 -12.02
N GLY A 35 75.74 5.20 -12.06
CA GLY A 35 76.13 4.02 -11.27
C GLY A 35 75.68 2.75 -11.94
N SER A 36 76.53 2.26 -12.73
CA SER A 36 76.90 0.89 -13.11
C SER A 36 75.96 -0.25 -12.74
N GLY A 37 75.71 -1.08 -13.76
CA GLY A 37 74.88 -2.27 -13.83
C GLY A 37 75.14 -3.35 -12.80
N ALA A 38 74.02 -4.00 -12.51
CA ALA A 38 74.00 -5.40 -12.13
C ALA A 38 72.67 -5.98 -12.66
N SER A 39 72.78 -6.75 -13.73
CA SER A 39 71.72 -7.60 -14.25
C SER A 39 71.40 -8.69 -13.22
N THR A 40 70.32 -8.50 -12.51
CA THR A 40 69.73 -9.54 -11.66
C THR A 40 68.90 -10.45 -12.60
N PRO A 41 69.08 -11.78 -12.57
CA PRO A 41 68.34 -12.68 -13.44
C PRO A 41 66.86 -12.61 -13.05
N ALA A 42 66.01 -12.48 -14.06
CA ALA A 42 64.59 -12.61 -13.95
C ALA A 42 64.24 -13.93 -13.20
N ALA A 43 63.76 -13.83 -12.00
CA ALA A 43 63.17 -14.94 -11.28
C ALA A 43 62.01 -15.46 -12.14
N LYS A 44 62.14 -16.63 -12.69
CA LYS A 44 61.02 -17.43 -13.22
C LYS A 44 60.02 -17.52 -12.08
N ALA A 45 58.90 -16.81 -12.24
CA ALA A 45 57.71 -17.03 -11.42
C ALA A 45 57.32 -18.53 -11.64
N THR A 46 57.68 -19.34 -10.65
CA THR A 46 57.10 -20.68 -10.48
C THR A 46 55.64 -20.45 -10.21
N GLY A 47 54.80 -20.51 -11.25
CA GLY A 47 53.36 -20.36 -11.17
C GLY A 47 52.81 -21.47 -10.28
N SER A 48 52.56 -21.13 -9.03
CA SER A 48 51.76 -22.03 -8.18
C SER A 48 50.41 -22.15 -8.84
N VAL A 49 50.00 -23.38 -9.16
CA VAL A 49 48.68 -23.67 -9.72
C VAL A 49 47.66 -23.15 -8.72
N PRO A 50 46.77 -22.17 -9.09
CA PRO A 50 45.84 -21.58 -8.16
C PRO A 50 44.88 -22.65 -7.63
N GLU A 51 44.65 -22.60 -6.34
CA GLU A 51 43.69 -23.47 -5.65
C GLU A 51 42.31 -22.82 -5.69
N VAL A 52 41.32 -23.57 -6.18
CA VAL A 52 39.95 -23.12 -6.37
C VAL A 52 38.96 -24.07 -5.64
N GLN A 53 37.86 -23.53 -5.16
CA GLN A 53 36.81 -24.37 -4.60
C GLN A 53 35.65 -24.51 -5.58
N VAL A 54 35.28 -25.74 -5.83
CA VAL A 54 34.26 -26.10 -6.82
C VAL A 54 33.06 -26.79 -6.20
N ALA A 55 31.92 -26.63 -6.83
CA ALA A 55 30.69 -27.30 -6.44
C ALA A 55 29.85 -27.63 -7.68
N LYS A 56 29.03 -28.64 -7.63
CA LYS A 56 28.01 -28.91 -8.64
C LYS A 56 26.82 -28.00 -8.47
N PRO A 57 26.31 -27.35 -9.54
CA PRO A 57 25.12 -26.51 -9.46
C PRO A 57 23.90 -27.35 -9.04
N PRO A 58 23.23 -27.04 -7.95
CA PRO A 58 22.05 -27.77 -7.52
C PRO A 58 20.82 -27.33 -8.34
N ARG A 59 19.79 -28.19 -8.35
CA ARG A 59 18.46 -27.83 -8.83
C ARG A 59 17.58 -27.40 -7.66
N ARG A 60 16.92 -26.25 -7.81
CA ARG A 60 16.06 -25.64 -6.77
C ARG A 60 14.90 -24.87 -7.37
N ASP A 61 13.85 -24.70 -6.56
CA ASP A 61 12.81 -23.75 -6.87
C ASP A 61 13.35 -22.33 -6.61
N VAL A 62 13.23 -21.44 -7.59
CA VAL A 62 13.59 -20.04 -7.49
C VAL A 62 12.38 -19.18 -7.80
N ALA A 63 12.27 -18.05 -7.11
CA ALA A 63 11.18 -17.10 -7.32
C ALA A 63 11.74 -15.67 -7.41
N ALA A 64 11.34 -14.96 -8.46
CA ALA A 64 11.51 -13.52 -8.49
C ALA A 64 10.56 -12.89 -7.50
N THR A 65 11.09 -12.21 -6.50
CA THR A 65 10.30 -11.53 -5.46
C THR A 65 10.49 -10.04 -5.52
N LEU A 66 9.39 -9.31 -5.38
CA LEU A 66 9.38 -7.86 -5.28
C LEU A 66 8.98 -7.47 -3.86
N ARG A 67 9.82 -6.67 -3.20
CA ARG A 67 9.58 -6.18 -1.83
C ARG A 67 9.17 -4.72 -1.87
N ILE A 68 7.97 -4.42 -1.39
CA ILE A 68 7.40 -3.07 -1.39
C ILE A 68 6.92 -2.74 0.01
N PRO A 69 7.29 -1.57 0.56
CA PRO A 69 6.68 -1.08 1.79
C PRO A 69 5.20 -0.72 1.56
N ALA A 70 4.37 -1.02 2.54
CA ALA A 70 2.95 -0.70 2.53
C ALA A 70 2.48 -0.22 3.90
N THR A 71 1.37 0.53 3.89
CA THR A 71 0.67 0.92 5.11
C THR A 71 -0.63 0.14 5.20
N VAL A 72 -0.94 -0.32 6.40
CA VAL A 72 -2.20 -1.00 6.71
C VAL A 72 -3.33 0.01 6.69
N SER A 73 -4.35 -0.24 5.89
CA SER A 73 -5.57 0.58 5.80
C SER A 73 -6.80 -0.23 6.23
N PRO A 74 -7.84 0.41 6.81
CA PRO A 74 -9.11 -0.26 7.05
C PRO A 74 -9.81 -0.54 5.71
N LEU A 75 -10.73 -1.50 5.68
CA LEU A 75 -11.54 -1.77 4.50
C LEU A 75 -12.44 -0.57 4.18
N HIS A 76 -13.08 -0.02 5.20
CA HIS A 76 -13.91 1.18 5.12
C HIS A 76 -13.56 2.15 6.24
N GLN A 77 -13.52 3.42 5.90
CA GLN A 77 -13.41 4.52 6.86
C GLN A 77 -14.44 5.58 6.49
N THR A 78 -15.26 5.98 7.45
CA THR A 78 -16.31 6.98 7.23
C THR A 78 -16.30 7.99 8.37
N THR A 79 -16.33 9.26 8.01
CA THR A 79 -16.59 10.34 8.93
C THR A 79 -18.10 10.63 8.94
N ILE A 80 -18.71 10.57 10.10
CA ILE A 80 -20.15 10.72 10.33
C ILE A 80 -20.46 12.17 10.66
N TYR A 81 -21.40 12.73 9.92
CA TYR A 81 -21.94 14.08 10.13
C TYR A 81 -23.43 14.01 10.50
N ALA A 82 -23.93 15.05 11.16
CA ALA A 82 -25.35 15.20 11.39
C ALA A 82 -26.09 15.54 10.08
N LYS A 83 -27.26 14.95 9.90
CA LYS A 83 -28.19 15.26 8.79
C LYS A 83 -29.21 16.33 9.12
N VAL A 84 -29.31 16.73 10.40
CA VAL A 84 -30.17 17.80 10.91
C VAL A 84 -29.38 18.62 11.90
N SER A 85 -29.75 19.88 12.07
CA SER A 85 -29.20 20.77 13.11
C SER A 85 -29.88 20.55 14.44
N GLY A 86 -29.13 20.70 15.53
CA GLY A 86 -29.65 20.57 16.88
C GLY A 86 -28.51 20.57 17.91
N TYR A 87 -28.87 20.61 19.20
CA TYR A 87 -27.87 20.45 20.26
C TYR A 87 -27.60 18.99 20.52
N LEU A 88 -26.31 18.63 20.70
CA LEU A 88 -25.91 17.26 21.01
C LEU A 88 -26.37 16.91 22.44
N LYS A 89 -27.45 16.13 22.57
CA LYS A 89 -28.08 15.77 23.85
C LYS A 89 -27.28 14.70 24.59
N SER A 90 -26.91 13.65 23.91
CA SER A 90 -26.18 12.52 24.49
C SER A 90 -25.30 11.82 23.50
N ILE A 91 -24.22 11.26 24.02
CA ILE A 91 -23.29 10.37 23.31
C ILE A 91 -23.25 9.05 24.08
N HIS A 92 -23.37 7.92 23.38
CA HIS A 92 -23.43 6.60 23.99
C HIS A 92 -22.12 5.82 23.87
N PHE A 93 -21.20 6.27 23.01
CA PHE A 93 -19.94 5.59 22.68
C PHE A 93 -18.78 6.57 22.60
N ASP A 94 -17.57 6.09 22.90
CA ASP A 94 -16.34 6.88 22.79
C ASP A 94 -15.29 6.19 21.90
N LYS A 95 -14.13 6.83 21.76
CA LYS A 95 -13.00 6.32 20.98
C LYS A 95 -12.56 4.96 21.51
N GLY A 96 -12.40 3.98 20.59
CA GLY A 96 -12.06 2.60 20.92
C GLY A 96 -13.26 1.67 21.04
N ASP A 97 -14.48 2.19 21.16
CA ASP A 97 -15.68 1.37 21.30
C ASP A 97 -16.07 0.69 19.98
N ARG A 98 -16.55 -0.55 20.11
CA ARG A 98 -17.12 -1.32 19.00
C ARG A 98 -18.59 -1.00 18.85
N VAL A 99 -19.00 -0.77 17.61
CA VAL A 99 -20.38 -0.44 17.28
C VAL A 99 -20.89 -1.35 16.18
N ARG A 100 -22.21 -1.60 16.16
CA ARG A 100 -22.89 -2.39 15.14
C ARG A 100 -23.66 -1.49 14.20
N GLN A 101 -23.88 -1.96 12.99
CA GLN A 101 -24.73 -1.27 12.02
C GLN A 101 -26.09 -0.91 12.61
N GLY A 102 -26.56 0.32 12.38
CA GLY A 102 -27.84 0.84 12.89
C GLY A 102 -27.83 1.24 14.36
N GLN A 103 -26.77 0.97 15.12
CA GLN A 103 -26.66 1.35 16.53
C GLN A 103 -26.62 2.87 16.69
N VAL A 104 -27.39 3.39 17.65
CA VAL A 104 -27.45 4.84 17.94
C VAL A 104 -26.18 5.25 18.67
N LEU A 105 -25.40 6.12 18.06
CA LEU A 105 -24.14 6.65 18.60
C LEU A 105 -24.36 7.91 19.44
N ALA A 106 -25.24 8.76 18.95
CA ALA A 106 -25.57 10.03 19.60
C ALA A 106 -27.02 10.44 19.30
N VAL A 107 -27.55 11.29 20.12
CA VAL A 107 -28.90 11.87 19.97
C VAL A 107 -28.78 13.40 19.96
N LEU A 108 -29.39 14.02 18.96
CA LEU A 108 -29.53 15.45 18.84
C LEU A 108 -30.87 15.90 19.45
N ASP A 109 -30.88 16.99 20.18
CA ASP A 109 -32.04 17.69 20.67
C ASP A 109 -32.45 18.75 19.63
N ALA A 110 -33.58 18.53 18.99
CA ALA A 110 -34.14 19.40 17.96
C ALA A 110 -35.66 19.48 18.11
N PRO A 111 -36.16 20.23 19.12
CA PRO A 111 -37.58 20.27 19.47
C PRO A 111 -38.46 20.76 18.32
N GLU A 112 -37.93 21.58 17.43
CA GLU A 112 -38.68 22.06 16.26
C GLU A 112 -39.03 20.90 15.31
N ILE A 113 -38.17 19.93 15.17
CA ILE A 113 -38.40 18.73 14.30
C ILE A 113 -39.45 17.84 14.96
N GLU A 114 -39.37 17.66 16.27
CA GLU A 114 -40.34 16.87 17.04
C GLU A 114 -41.75 17.48 16.94
N GLN A 115 -41.88 18.80 17.16
CA GLN A 115 -43.15 19.52 17.01
C GLN A 115 -43.72 19.44 15.59
N GLN A 116 -42.89 19.58 14.57
CA GLN A 116 -43.32 19.40 13.16
C GLN A 116 -43.82 18.00 12.86
N TYR A 117 -43.18 16.96 13.43
CA TYR A 117 -43.66 15.60 13.33
C TYR A 117 -45.02 15.42 14.00
N GLU A 118 -45.20 15.89 15.23
CA GLU A 118 -46.47 15.80 15.97
C GLU A 118 -47.58 16.55 15.24
N GLN A 119 -47.32 17.72 14.70
CA GLN A 119 -48.29 18.48 13.89
C GLN A 119 -48.72 17.69 12.65
N SER A 120 -47.78 17.09 11.93
CA SER A 120 -48.07 16.32 10.74
C SER A 120 -48.83 15.03 11.05
N LEU A 121 -48.55 14.42 12.22
CA LEU A 121 -49.27 13.23 12.69
C LEU A 121 -50.73 13.57 13.00
N ALA A 122 -51.00 14.70 13.64
CA ALA A 122 -52.34 15.17 13.91
C ALA A 122 -53.13 15.48 12.63
N ASP A 123 -52.50 16.18 11.67
CA ASP A 123 -53.10 16.51 10.37
C ASP A 123 -53.45 15.22 9.55
N TYR A 124 -52.50 14.28 9.47
CA TYR A 124 -52.77 13.00 8.83
C TYR A 124 -53.88 12.23 9.49
N THR A 125 -53.91 12.20 10.83
CA THR A 125 -54.98 11.48 11.59
C THR A 125 -56.37 12.02 11.28
N ILE A 126 -56.52 13.36 11.25
CA ILE A 126 -57.83 13.99 10.92
C ILE A 126 -58.24 13.65 9.49
N LYS A 127 -57.34 13.80 8.52
CA LYS A 127 -57.64 13.53 7.11
C LYS A 127 -57.94 12.06 6.85
N LYS A 128 -57.20 11.15 7.48
CA LYS A 128 -57.44 9.70 7.40
C LYS A 128 -58.81 9.33 7.92
N VAL A 129 -59.19 9.82 9.14
CA VAL A 129 -60.53 9.57 9.71
C VAL A 129 -61.65 10.13 8.81
N THR A 130 -61.42 11.29 8.20
CA THR A 130 -62.37 11.91 7.28
C THR A 130 -62.55 11.04 6.03
N TYR A 131 -61.45 10.59 5.42
CA TYR A 131 -61.51 9.67 4.28
C TYR A 131 -62.23 8.36 4.64
N GLU A 132 -61.82 7.70 5.73
CA GLU A 132 -62.43 6.45 6.20
C GLU A 132 -63.95 6.55 6.38
N ARG A 133 -64.41 7.66 6.97
CA ARG A 133 -65.83 7.95 7.19
C ARG A 133 -66.55 8.12 5.85
N LEU A 134 -66.05 8.94 4.93
CA LEU A 134 -66.64 9.15 3.61
C LEU A 134 -66.64 7.86 2.80
N ALA A 135 -65.53 7.11 2.82
CA ALA A 135 -65.43 5.83 2.12
C ALA A 135 -66.43 4.80 2.64
N GLN A 136 -66.69 4.79 3.95
CA GLN A 136 -67.72 3.91 4.56
C GLN A 136 -69.13 4.31 4.14
N VAL A 137 -69.49 5.63 4.25
CA VAL A 137 -70.79 6.12 3.82
C VAL A 137 -71.04 5.84 2.36
N TRP A 138 -70.05 6.07 1.50
CA TRP A 138 -70.16 5.74 0.06
C TRP A 138 -70.38 4.26 -0.20
N LYS A 139 -69.72 3.36 0.58
CA LYS A 139 -69.87 1.92 0.49
C LYS A 139 -71.28 1.44 0.90
N GLU A 140 -71.82 2.07 1.93
CA GLU A 140 -73.15 1.70 2.47
C GLU A 140 -74.32 2.36 1.71
N ALA A 141 -74.09 3.59 1.21
CA ALA A 141 -75.13 4.38 0.50
C ALA A 141 -74.46 5.25 -0.60
N PRO A 142 -74.16 4.70 -1.79
CA PRO A 142 -73.45 5.41 -2.86
C PRO A 142 -74.16 6.66 -3.41
N ASP A 143 -75.47 6.75 -3.22
CA ASP A 143 -76.27 7.88 -3.73
C ASP A 143 -76.27 9.10 -2.75
N VAL A 144 -75.69 8.96 -1.54
CA VAL A 144 -75.71 10.01 -0.51
C VAL A 144 -74.52 11.00 -0.69
N ILE A 145 -73.43 10.53 -1.19
CA ILE A 145 -72.21 11.37 -1.40
C ILE A 145 -71.63 11.11 -2.81
N ALA A 146 -71.06 12.17 -3.41
CA ALA A 146 -70.40 12.05 -4.69
C ALA A 146 -69.09 11.23 -4.54
N LYS A 147 -68.83 10.34 -5.47
CA LYS A 147 -67.56 9.58 -5.54
C LYS A 147 -66.36 10.53 -5.54
N GLN A 148 -66.47 11.69 -6.20
CA GLN A 148 -65.45 12.71 -6.22
C GLN A 148 -65.01 13.17 -4.82
N ASP A 149 -65.95 13.28 -3.88
CA ASP A 149 -65.65 13.71 -2.48
C ASP A 149 -64.80 12.64 -1.78
N VAL A 150 -65.07 11.37 -2.01
CA VAL A 150 -64.27 10.26 -1.48
C VAL A 150 -62.89 10.27 -2.10
N ASP A 151 -62.77 10.41 -3.45
CA ASP A 151 -61.49 10.43 -4.18
C ASP A 151 -60.61 11.63 -3.73
N VAL A 152 -61.23 12.80 -3.48
CA VAL A 152 -60.54 13.98 -2.95
C VAL A 152 -60.06 13.75 -1.49
N ALA A 153 -60.92 13.14 -0.66
CA ALA A 153 -60.55 12.82 0.72
C ALA A 153 -59.43 11.79 0.77
N GLU A 154 -59.43 10.79 -0.12
CA GLU A 154 -58.36 9.81 -0.26
C GLU A 154 -57.04 10.49 -0.68
N ALA A 155 -57.06 11.33 -1.70
CA ALA A 155 -55.88 12.06 -2.17
C ALA A 155 -55.29 12.97 -1.09
N THR A 156 -56.12 13.66 -0.35
CA THR A 156 -55.67 14.53 0.76
C THR A 156 -55.10 13.75 1.94
N ALA A 157 -55.67 12.59 2.27
CA ALA A 157 -55.13 11.71 3.32
C ALA A 157 -53.78 11.13 2.91
N LYS A 158 -53.61 10.68 1.62
CA LYS A 158 -52.35 10.22 1.08
C LYS A 158 -51.25 11.31 1.07
N ALA A 159 -51.60 12.54 0.68
CA ALA A 159 -50.68 13.68 0.72
C ALA A 159 -50.20 13.96 2.15
N ALA A 160 -51.11 13.92 3.12
CA ALA A 160 -50.74 14.11 4.53
C ALA A 160 -49.92 12.94 5.07
N GLN A 161 -50.17 11.70 4.61
CA GLN A 161 -49.35 10.53 4.96
C GLN A 161 -47.89 10.72 4.50
N HIS A 162 -47.68 11.11 3.25
CA HIS A 162 -46.32 11.33 2.74
C HIS A 162 -45.61 12.49 3.45
N LEU A 163 -46.33 13.53 3.85
CA LEU A 163 -45.75 14.59 4.65
C LEU A 163 -45.32 14.09 6.04
N LEU A 164 -46.15 13.28 6.69
CA LEU A 164 -45.85 12.63 7.96
C LEU A 164 -44.59 11.74 7.84
N GLU A 165 -44.51 10.90 6.80
CA GLU A 165 -43.34 10.04 6.53
C GLU A 165 -42.07 10.87 6.35
N GLN A 166 -42.15 12.01 5.67
CA GLN A 166 -41.02 12.95 5.52
C GLN A 166 -40.60 13.51 6.89
N ARG A 167 -41.54 13.93 7.75
CA ARG A 167 -41.23 14.47 9.08
C ARG A 167 -40.68 13.40 10.01
N GLN A 168 -41.19 12.18 9.93
CA GLN A 168 -40.63 11.00 10.62
C GLN A 168 -39.19 10.75 10.24
N THR A 169 -38.87 10.86 8.96
CA THR A 169 -37.49 10.70 8.48
C THR A 169 -36.56 11.77 9.07
N TRP A 170 -37.03 13.02 9.17
CA TRP A 170 -36.24 14.07 9.79
C TRP A 170 -36.06 13.86 11.31
N LEU A 171 -37.08 13.38 12.00
CA LEU A 171 -37.00 12.98 13.40
C LEU A 171 -36.02 11.80 13.58
N ASP A 172 -36.03 10.83 12.71
CA ASP A 172 -35.05 9.73 12.76
C ASP A 172 -33.61 10.20 12.52
N TYR A 173 -33.38 11.28 11.77
CA TYR A 173 -32.07 11.87 11.59
C TYR A 173 -31.51 12.56 12.84
N THR A 174 -32.33 12.84 13.86
CA THR A 174 -31.83 13.29 15.17
C THR A 174 -31.05 12.20 15.91
N LYS A 175 -31.27 10.91 15.55
CA LYS A 175 -30.56 9.77 16.09
C LYS A 175 -29.44 9.40 15.14
N VAL A 176 -28.22 9.80 15.46
CA VAL A 176 -27.03 9.48 14.66
C VAL A 176 -26.68 8.01 14.83
N ARG A 177 -26.66 7.25 13.73
CA ARG A 177 -26.44 5.80 13.74
C ARG A 177 -25.17 5.40 13.00
N ALA A 178 -24.59 4.26 13.42
CA ALA A 178 -23.46 3.65 12.72
C ALA A 178 -23.91 3.10 11.35
N PRO A 179 -23.19 3.42 10.25
CA PRO A 179 -23.53 2.94 8.90
C PRO A 179 -23.17 1.48 8.67
N TYR A 180 -22.20 0.93 9.42
CA TYR A 180 -21.74 -0.45 9.37
C TYR A 180 -21.08 -0.83 10.69
N ASP A 181 -20.75 -2.12 10.87
CA ASP A 181 -20.04 -2.63 12.04
C ASP A 181 -18.59 -2.12 12.02
N GLY A 182 -18.09 -1.60 13.14
CA GLY A 182 -16.74 -1.06 13.18
C GLY A 182 -16.31 -0.59 14.56
N ILE A 183 -15.22 0.18 14.59
CA ILE A 183 -14.68 0.81 15.78
C ILE A 183 -14.70 2.32 15.59
N LEU A 184 -15.14 3.04 16.61
CA LEU A 184 -15.02 4.49 16.65
C LEU A 184 -13.57 4.88 16.91
N THR A 185 -12.97 5.61 15.98
CA THR A 185 -11.56 6.03 16.09
C THR A 185 -11.40 7.49 16.49
N ALA A 186 -12.42 8.31 16.24
CA ALA A 186 -12.41 9.71 16.63
C ALA A 186 -13.82 10.17 17.03
N ARG A 187 -13.88 11.11 17.97
CA ARG A 187 -15.04 11.85 18.40
C ARG A 187 -14.67 13.33 18.38
N PHE A 188 -15.49 14.16 17.74
CA PHE A 188 -15.19 15.57 17.46
C PHE A 188 -16.11 16.54 18.17
N ALA A 189 -17.20 16.06 18.80
CA ALA A 189 -18.16 16.89 19.50
C ALA A 189 -18.46 16.32 20.88
N ASP A 190 -18.83 17.19 21.81
CA ASP A 190 -19.22 16.87 23.18
C ASP A 190 -20.71 17.20 23.41
N PRO A 191 -21.37 16.55 24.39
CA PRO A 191 -22.74 16.89 24.79
C PRO A 191 -22.87 18.39 25.10
N GLY A 192 -23.95 19.01 24.62
CA GLY A 192 -24.18 20.45 24.70
C GLY A 192 -23.67 21.26 23.51
N ALA A 193 -22.85 20.68 22.62
CA ALA A 193 -22.40 21.37 21.42
C ALA A 193 -23.55 21.56 20.42
N LEU A 194 -23.61 22.75 19.79
CA LEU A 194 -24.50 23.00 18.66
C LEU A 194 -23.95 22.36 17.42
N ILE A 195 -24.68 21.42 16.86
CA ILE A 195 -24.35 20.73 15.61
C ILE A 195 -25.15 21.36 14.47
N GLN A 196 -24.44 21.74 13.42
CA GLN A 196 -25.06 22.32 12.22
C GLN A 196 -25.12 21.28 11.10
N LEU A 197 -26.19 21.34 10.31
CA LEU A 197 -26.36 20.53 9.12
C LEU A 197 -25.19 20.74 8.15
N ALA A 198 -24.63 19.65 7.63
CA ALA A 198 -23.68 19.69 6.52
C ALA A 198 -24.38 20.22 5.24
N THR A 199 -24.37 21.54 5.05
CA THR A 199 -24.83 22.18 3.82
C THR A 199 -23.71 22.18 2.77
N THR A 200 -24.00 22.69 1.56
CA THR A 200 -23.11 22.73 0.39
C THR A 200 -21.71 23.34 0.61
N SER A 201 -21.46 24.00 1.72
CA SER A 201 -20.13 24.47 2.15
C SER A 201 -19.53 23.47 3.13
N ALA A 202 -18.77 22.51 2.64
CA ALA A 202 -18.06 21.49 3.45
C ALA A 202 -17.14 22.09 4.54
N THR A 203 -16.92 23.38 4.53
CA THR A 203 -16.00 24.10 5.44
C THR A 203 -16.59 24.39 6.82
N GLN A 204 -17.88 24.21 7.05
CA GLN A 204 -18.54 24.55 8.32
C GLN A 204 -19.18 23.37 9.06
N ALA A 205 -19.33 22.23 8.43
CA ALA A 205 -19.91 21.06 9.09
C ALA A 205 -18.90 20.42 10.05
N VAL A 206 -19.24 20.41 11.33
CA VAL A 206 -18.44 19.69 12.34
C VAL A 206 -18.74 18.19 12.24
N PRO A 207 -17.73 17.34 12.02
CA PRO A 207 -17.90 15.90 12.08
C PRO A 207 -18.28 15.49 13.51
N LEU A 208 -19.02 14.39 13.66
CA LEU A 208 -19.34 13.83 14.98
C LEU A 208 -18.40 12.71 15.36
N PHE A 209 -18.21 11.74 14.45
CA PHE A 209 -17.42 10.55 14.68
C PHE A 209 -16.64 10.15 13.42
N THR A 210 -15.55 9.42 13.62
CA THR A 210 -14.96 8.58 12.56
C THR A 210 -15.10 7.13 12.97
N ILE A 211 -15.67 6.31 12.07
CA ILE A 211 -15.78 4.86 12.22
C ILE A 211 -14.89 4.17 11.19
N MET A 212 -14.24 3.08 11.60
CA MET A 212 -13.41 2.22 10.74
C MET A 212 -13.88 0.76 10.83
N ASP A 213 -14.04 0.12 9.68
CA ASP A 213 -14.14 -1.33 9.61
C ASP A 213 -12.73 -1.92 9.50
N ILE A 214 -12.29 -2.56 10.57
CA ILE A 214 -10.98 -3.20 10.66
C ILE A 214 -11.07 -4.73 10.71
N SER A 215 -12.23 -5.30 10.44
CA SER A 215 -12.42 -6.76 10.31
C SER A 215 -11.66 -7.35 9.15
N THR A 216 -11.54 -6.56 8.08
CA THR A 216 -10.70 -6.81 6.93
C THR A 216 -9.80 -5.61 6.73
N LEU A 217 -8.53 -5.86 6.48
CA LEU A 217 -7.54 -4.81 6.22
C LEU A 217 -7.11 -4.84 4.77
N ARG A 218 -6.82 -3.67 4.25
CA ARG A 218 -6.37 -3.46 2.87
C ARG A 218 -4.98 -2.89 2.85
N PHE A 219 -4.16 -3.45 1.97
CA PHE A 219 -2.80 -3.00 1.71
C PHE A 219 -2.74 -2.46 0.29
N TYR A 220 -2.32 -1.22 0.17
CA TYR A 220 -2.06 -0.57 -1.10
C TYR A 220 -0.57 -0.64 -1.40
N ILE A 221 -0.22 -1.20 -2.55
CA ILE A 221 1.15 -1.30 -3.04
C ILE A 221 1.26 -0.75 -4.45
N ASN A 222 2.32 -0.01 -4.70
CA ASN A 222 2.62 0.57 -6.00
C ASN A 222 3.70 -0.26 -6.69
N VAL A 223 3.29 -1.07 -7.65
CA VAL A 223 4.17 -1.98 -8.38
C VAL A 223 4.79 -1.25 -9.57
N PRO A 224 6.13 -1.22 -9.72
CA PRO A 224 6.81 -0.60 -10.86
C PRO A 224 6.37 -1.19 -12.21
N GLN A 225 6.43 -0.36 -13.26
CA GLN A 225 6.02 -0.74 -14.63
C GLN A 225 6.69 -2.03 -15.13
N GLU A 226 7.97 -2.24 -14.82
CA GLU A 226 8.74 -3.41 -15.24
C GLU A 226 8.20 -4.72 -14.65
N ASP A 227 7.61 -4.67 -13.46
CA ASP A 227 7.06 -5.82 -12.75
C ASP A 227 5.54 -5.95 -12.90
N ALA A 228 4.86 -4.88 -13.34
CA ALA A 228 3.40 -4.82 -13.43
C ALA A 228 2.79 -5.93 -14.31
N ALA A 229 3.49 -6.31 -15.40
CA ALA A 229 3.04 -7.37 -16.30
C ALA A 229 2.96 -8.76 -15.64
N PHE A 230 3.66 -8.97 -14.52
CA PHE A 230 3.68 -10.24 -13.78
C PHE A 230 2.73 -10.27 -12.59
N VAL A 231 2.05 -9.14 -12.31
CA VAL A 231 1.13 -9.03 -11.18
C VAL A 231 -0.31 -9.07 -11.67
N GLN A 232 -1.02 -10.10 -11.24
CA GLN A 232 -2.43 -10.30 -11.55
C GLN A 232 -3.18 -10.75 -10.30
N ARG A 233 -4.50 -10.78 -10.38
CA ARG A 233 -5.34 -11.31 -9.30
C ARG A 233 -4.89 -12.73 -8.95
N GLY A 234 -4.67 -12.99 -7.66
CA GLY A 234 -4.18 -14.29 -7.17
C GLY A 234 -2.66 -14.42 -7.11
N THR A 235 -1.87 -13.42 -7.58
CA THR A 235 -0.42 -13.44 -7.39
C THR A 235 -0.09 -13.59 -5.90
N PRO A 236 0.72 -14.60 -5.51
CA PRO A 236 1.04 -14.84 -4.11
C PRO A 236 1.80 -13.66 -3.50
N ALA A 237 1.42 -13.31 -2.28
CA ALA A 237 2.02 -12.25 -1.50
C ALA A 237 2.27 -12.73 -0.07
N THR A 238 3.33 -12.25 0.55
CA THR A 238 3.59 -12.44 1.97
C THR A 238 3.72 -11.08 2.63
N ILE A 239 2.91 -10.82 3.65
CA ILE A 239 2.96 -9.59 4.42
C ILE A 239 3.88 -9.85 5.62
N VAL A 240 4.94 -9.06 5.74
CA VAL A 240 5.96 -9.18 6.77
C VAL A 240 5.83 -8.00 7.73
N LEU A 241 5.47 -8.30 8.97
CA LEU A 241 5.50 -7.35 10.08
C LEU A 241 6.86 -7.48 10.78
N LYS A 242 7.55 -6.35 11.00
CA LYS A 242 8.89 -6.34 11.59
C LYS A 242 8.92 -6.13 13.11
N ALA A 243 7.82 -5.67 13.70
CA ALA A 243 7.75 -5.36 15.12
C ALA A 243 6.36 -5.71 15.71
N PRO A 244 6.28 -6.10 17.00
CA PRO A 244 7.40 -6.36 17.93
C PRO A 244 8.16 -7.68 17.64
N GLU A 245 7.52 -8.61 16.95
CA GLU A 245 8.11 -9.86 16.47
C GLU A 245 7.88 -9.97 14.96
N GLU A 246 8.83 -10.58 14.24
CA GLU A 246 8.67 -10.83 12.82
C GLU A 246 7.54 -11.84 12.61
N LYS A 247 6.44 -11.37 12.07
CA LYS A 247 5.29 -12.20 11.71
C LYS A 247 5.05 -12.13 10.21
N ARG A 248 4.88 -13.30 9.60
CA ARG A 248 4.58 -13.46 8.17
C ARG A 248 3.16 -13.93 8.01
N ILE A 249 2.41 -13.26 7.15
CA ILE A 249 1.03 -13.58 6.82
C ILE A 249 0.95 -13.85 5.32
N GLU A 250 0.57 -15.08 4.97
CA GLU A 250 0.32 -15.45 3.58
C GLU A 250 -0.94 -14.76 3.07
N ALA A 251 -0.85 -14.19 1.89
CA ALA A 251 -1.90 -13.47 1.22
C ALA A 251 -1.79 -13.63 -0.30
N ALA A 252 -2.72 -13.01 -1.02
CA ALA A 252 -2.65 -12.93 -2.48
C ALA A 252 -3.21 -11.59 -2.96
N VAL A 253 -2.78 -11.14 -4.12
CA VAL A 253 -3.32 -9.96 -4.77
C VAL A 253 -4.82 -10.13 -4.98
N THR A 254 -5.60 -9.21 -4.42
CA THR A 254 -7.07 -9.22 -4.55
C THR A 254 -7.49 -8.56 -5.86
N ARG A 255 -6.87 -7.44 -6.20
CA ARG A 255 -7.12 -6.69 -7.43
C ARG A 255 -5.96 -5.77 -7.79
N SER A 256 -5.93 -5.33 -9.04
CA SER A 256 -5.04 -4.29 -9.53
C SER A 256 -5.83 -3.31 -10.41
N THR A 257 -5.33 -2.09 -10.55
CA THR A 257 -5.97 -1.06 -11.40
C THR A 257 -5.85 -1.36 -12.88
N MET A 258 -4.96 -2.28 -13.28
CA MET A 258 -4.64 -2.59 -14.69
C MET A 258 -4.26 -1.33 -15.50
N SER A 259 -3.84 -0.28 -14.82
CA SER A 259 -3.42 1.00 -15.37
C SER A 259 -2.20 1.50 -14.61
N LEU A 260 -1.27 2.12 -15.33
CA LEU A 260 -0.12 2.76 -14.73
C LEU A 260 -0.44 4.23 -14.46
N ASP A 261 -0.05 4.71 -13.29
CA ASP A 261 -0.02 6.14 -12.99
C ASP A 261 1.13 6.79 -13.79
N PRO A 262 0.84 7.78 -14.65
CA PRO A 262 1.86 8.38 -15.52
C PRO A 262 2.96 9.12 -14.74
N SER A 263 2.64 9.64 -13.55
CA SER A 263 3.59 10.43 -12.74
C SER A 263 4.59 9.55 -12.00
N THR A 264 4.13 8.43 -11.45
CA THR A 264 4.96 7.49 -10.67
C THR A 264 5.43 6.29 -11.47
N ARG A 265 4.83 6.04 -12.63
CA ARG A 265 5.02 4.84 -13.47
C ARG A 265 4.81 3.54 -12.70
N THR A 266 3.84 3.54 -11.80
CA THR A 266 3.49 2.37 -11.00
C THR A 266 2.04 1.96 -11.22
N MET A 267 1.75 0.68 -11.02
CA MET A 267 0.41 0.11 -10.99
C MET A 267 -0.03 -0.08 -9.54
N LEU A 268 -1.19 0.50 -9.17
CA LEU A 268 -1.76 0.29 -7.86
C LEU A 268 -2.34 -1.13 -7.75
N VAL A 269 -1.93 -1.85 -6.72
CA VAL A 269 -2.37 -3.20 -6.40
C VAL A 269 -2.89 -3.24 -4.97
N GLU A 270 -4.00 -3.96 -4.77
CA GLU A 270 -4.65 -4.11 -3.47
C GLU A 270 -4.60 -5.56 -3.00
N ILE A 271 -4.30 -5.72 -1.72
CA ILE A 271 -4.33 -7.00 -1.02
C ILE A 271 -5.25 -6.85 0.17
N ASP A 272 -6.32 -7.65 0.21
CA ASP A 272 -7.25 -7.68 1.33
C ASP A 272 -6.98 -8.91 2.19
N ILE A 273 -6.86 -8.74 3.50
CA ILE A 273 -6.73 -9.84 4.46
C ILE A 273 -7.75 -9.71 5.59
N ARG A 274 -8.23 -10.83 6.10
CA ARG A 274 -9.02 -10.86 7.32
C ARG A 274 -8.15 -10.54 8.53
N ASN A 275 -8.69 -9.83 9.50
CA ASN A 275 -8.00 -9.42 10.72
C ASN A 275 -8.67 -10.04 11.97
N PRO A 276 -8.57 -11.36 12.16
CA PRO A 276 -9.19 -12.02 13.29
C PRO A 276 -8.58 -11.52 14.61
N GLY A 277 -9.45 -11.23 15.58
CA GLY A 277 -9.03 -10.71 16.88
C GLY A 277 -8.45 -9.29 16.85
N TYR A 278 -8.51 -8.59 15.69
CA TYR A 278 -7.98 -7.23 15.51
C TYR A 278 -6.48 -7.11 15.84
N ALA A 279 -5.73 -8.12 15.45
CA ALA A 279 -4.30 -8.23 15.73
C ALA A 279 -3.47 -7.15 15.01
N LEU A 280 -3.95 -6.66 13.88
CA LEU A 280 -3.32 -5.58 13.11
C LEU A 280 -4.14 -4.30 13.24
N THR A 281 -3.43 -3.19 13.38
CA THR A 281 -4.05 -1.86 13.51
C THR A 281 -3.80 -1.06 12.24
N PRO A 282 -4.82 -0.37 11.67
CA PRO A 282 -4.61 0.58 10.59
C PRO A 282 -3.54 1.61 10.94
N GLY A 283 -2.73 2.00 9.96
CA GLY A 283 -1.59 2.89 10.15
C GLY A 283 -0.26 2.18 10.40
N MET A 284 -0.24 0.86 10.67
CA MET A 284 1.01 0.11 10.78
C MET A 284 1.74 0.06 9.45
N TYR A 285 3.09 0.08 9.51
CA TYR A 285 3.96 -0.17 8.37
C TYR A 285 4.30 -1.65 8.27
N VAL A 286 4.22 -2.17 7.06
CA VAL A 286 4.54 -3.56 6.73
C VAL A 286 5.39 -3.62 5.46
N GLU A 287 6.03 -4.75 5.23
CA GLU A 287 6.67 -5.05 3.96
C GLU A 287 5.85 -6.12 3.25
N VAL A 288 5.44 -5.85 2.02
CA VAL A 288 4.76 -6.82 1.17
C VAL A 288 5.77 -7.43 0.21
N VAL A 289 5.87 -8.75 0.21
CA VAL A 289 6.74 -9.53 -0.67
C VAL A 289 5.85 -10.23 -1.70
N LEU A 290 5.86 -9.74 -2.94
CA LEU A 290 5.17 -10.38 -4.06
C LEU A 290 6.04 -11.46 -4.69
N SER A 291 5.44 -12.60 -5.01
CA SER A 291 6.07 -13.68 -5.76
C SER A 291 5.67 -13.58 -7.24
N LEU A 292 6.53 -12.95 -8.07
CA LEU A 292 6.17 -12.58 -9.43
C LEU A 292 6.25 -13.76 -10.41
N ARG A 293 7.38 -14.47 -10.38
CA ARG A 293 7.67 -15.63 -11.23
C ARG A 293 8.32 -16.70 -10.40
N ARG A 294 7.96 -17.95 -10.64
CA ARG A 294 8.55 -19.10 -9.97
C ARG A 294 8.91 -20.14 -11.01
N HIS A 295 10.18 -20.54 -11.02
CA HIS A 295 10.63 -21.68 -11.78
C HIS A 295 10.95 -22.83 -10.82
N LYS A 296 10.31 -23.97 -11.05
CA LYS A 296 10.56 -25.19 -10.29
C LYS A 296 11.73 -25.93 -10.89
N ASP A 297 12.52 -26.59 -10.04
CA ASP A 297 13.64 -27.42 -10.44
C ASP A 297 14.64 -26.71 -11.36
N ALA A 298 14.82 -25.40 -11.18
CA ALA A 298 15.76 -24.59 -11.94
C ALA A 298 17.21 -24.90 -11.53
N LEU A 299 18.13 -24.95 -12.52
CA LEU A 299 19.55 -25.05 -12.27
C LEU A 299 20.06 -23.72 -11.73
N VAL A 300 20.67 -23.71 -10.55
CA VAL A 300 21.07 -22.48 -9.88
C VAL A 300 22.54 -22.48 -9.48
N VAL A 301 23.10 -21.26 -9.43
CA VAL A 301 24.47 -21.03 -8.95
C VAL A 301 24.45 -19.92 -7.87
N PRO A 302 25.35 -19.96 -6.89
CA PRO A 302 25.49 -18.83 -5.98
C PRO A 302 26.06 -17.61 -6.73
N PRO A 303 25.72 -16.37 -6.32
CA PRO A 303 26.24 -15.14 -6.94
C PRO A 303 27.78 -15.09 -6.95
N ALA A 304 28.40 -15.73 -5.96
CA ALA A 304 29.85 -15.85 -5.88
C ALA A 304 30.47 -16.59 -7.07
N ALA A 305 29.78 -17.52 -7.72
CA ALA A 305 30.29 -18.26 -8.87
C ALA A 305 30.21 -17.47 -10.20
N LEU A 306 29.32 -16.45 -10.27
CA LEU A 306 29.08 -15.71 -11.50
C LEU A 306 30.17 -14.65 -11.73
N VAL A 307 30.70 -14.58 -12.94
CA VAL A 307 31.58 -13.53 -13.44
C VAL A 307 30.78 -12.65 -14.38
N SER A 308 30.68 -11.36 -14.06
CA SER A 308 29.99 -10.36 -14.90
C SER A 308 31.04 -9.49 -15.60
N ASP A 309 31.10 -9.58 -16.90
CA ASP A 309 31.84 -8.65 -17.74
C ASP A 309 30.84 -7.72 -18.42
N ASN A 310 31.19 -6.49 -18.71
CA ASN A 310 30.34 -5.36 -19.16
C ASN A 310 29.00 -5.71 -19.88
N SER A 311 28.93 -6.80 -20.63
CA SER A 311 27.74 -7.22 -21.36
C SER A 311 27.44 -8.72 -21.29
N SER A 312 28.31 -9.53 -20.68
CA SER A 312 28.20 -10.99 -20.66
C SER A 312 28.35 -11.56 -19.25
N LYS A 313 27.57 -12.59 -18.95
CA LYS A 313 27.69 -13.35 -17.71
C LYS A 313 28.35 -14.71 -18.04
N SER A 314 29.29 -15.11 -17.18
CA SER A 314 30.07 -16.35 -17.38
C SER A 314 30.30 -17.04 -16.04
N VAL A 315 30.58 -18.31 -16.07
CA VAL A 315 31.05 -19.08 -14.92
C VAL A 315 32.34 -19.82 -15.34
N PHE A 316 33.22 -20.11 -14.37
CA PHE A 316 34.34 -21.00 -14.62
C PHE A 316 33.93 -22.44 -14.27
N VAL A 317 34.14 -23.34 -15.19
CA VAL A 317 33.94 -24.79 -15.03
C VAL A 317 35.30 -25.45 -15.00
N VAL A 318 35.50 -26.41 -14.11
CA VAL A 318 36.74 -27.18 -14.06
C VAL A 318 36.57 -28.51 -14.77
N GLU A 319 37.30 -28.72 -15.87
CA GLU A 319 37.36 -29.97 -16.63
C GLU A 319 38.81 -30.47 -16.68
N GLN A 320 39.03 -31.68 -16.22
CA GLN A 320 40.35 -32.31 -16.24
C GLN A 320 41.47 -31.45 -15.60
N GLY A 321 41.15 -30.69 -14.54
CA GLY A 321 42.10 -29.81 -13.85
C GLY A 321 42.40 -28.48 -14.55
N VAL A 322 41.58 -28.08 -15.54
CA VAL A 322 41.70 -26.82 -16.27
C VAL A 322 40.42 -26.02 -16.10
N ALA A 323 40.55 -24.74 -15.81
CA ALA A 323 39.41 -23.82 -15.69
C ALA A 323 39.03 -23.30 -17.09
N ARG A 324 37.77 -23.54 -17.47
CA ARG A 324 37.19 -23.03 -18.71
C ARG A 324 36.11 -21.98 -18.40
N LYS A 325 36.17 -20.87 -19.11
CA LYS A 325 35.16 -19.80 -18.98
C LYS A 325 33.99 -20.11 -19.91
N VAL A 326 32.82 -20.41 -19.30
CA VAL A 326 31.59 -20.76 -20.02
C VAL A 326 30.62 -19.58 -19.93
N HIS A 327 30.16 -19.09 -21.09
CA HIS A 327 29.13 -18.09 -21.18
C HIS A 327 27.77 -18.67 -20.78
N VAL A 328 27.04 -17.98 -19.89
CA VAL A 328 25.74 -18.41 -19.40
C VAL A 328 24.68 -17.33 -19.57
N LYS A 329 23.45 -17.77 -19.84
CA LYS A 329 22.28 -16.89 -19.72
C LYS A 329 21.65 -17.10 -18.35
N THR A 330 21.52 -16.03 -17.58
CA THR A 330 20.86 -16.08 -16.27
C THR A 330 19.37 -15.87 -16.41
N GLY A 331 18.58 -16.52 -15.54
CA GLY A 331 17.15 -16.31 -15.37
C GLY A 331 16.85 -15.50 -14.10
N ILE A 332 16.02 -16.08 -13.23
CA ILE A 332 15.60 -15.48 -11.97
C ILE A 332 16.78 -15.36 -11.01
N ASP A 333 16.89 -14.20 -10.36
CA ASP A 333 17.79 -13.94 -9.24
C ASP A 333 16.93 -13.72 -7.99
N ASP A 334 17.04 -14.59 -7.00
CA ASP A 334 16.32 -14.48 -5.72
C ASP A 334 17.15 -13.81 -4.62
N GLY A 335 18.34 -13.32 -4.98
CA GLY A 335 19.31 -12.68 -4.08
C GLY A 335 20.22 -13.68 -3.34
N SER A 336 19.86 -14.95 -3.28
CA SER A 336 20.67 -16.03 -2.71
C SER A 336 21.21 -16.96 -3.80
N TRP A 337 20.41 -17.18 -4.83
CA TRP A 337 20.71 -18.05 -5.97
C TRP A 337 20.34 -17.37 -7.28
N ILE A 338 21.12 -17.63 -8.30
CA ILE A 338 20.88 -17.12 -9.65
C ILE A 338 20.59 -18.33 -10.55
N GLU A 339 19.45 -18.32 -11.21
CA GLU A 339 19.07 -19.32 -12.19
C GLU A 339 19.97 -19.23 -13.43
N ILE A 340 20.39 -20.37 -13.93
CA ILE A 340 21.07 -20.52 -15.22
C ILE A 340 20.08 -21.09 -16.23
N ALA A 341 19.59 -20.22 -17.11
CA ALA A 341 18.63 -20.58 -18.14
C ALA A 341 19.27 -21.36 -19.29
N SER A 342 20.55 -21.12 -19.56
CA SER A 342 21.32 -21.89 -20.55
C SER A 342 22.83 -21.72 -20.37
N GLY A 343 23.62 -22.67 -20.87
CA GLY A 343 25.09 -22.65 -20.81
C GLY A 343 25.69 -23.69 -19.88
N LEU A 344 24.90 -24.31 -19.00
CA LEU A 344 25.30 -25.44 -18.14
C LEU A 344 24.30 -26.58 -18.26
N THR A 345 24.76 -27.81 -18.04
CA THR A 345 23.92 -29.03 -18.01
C THR A 345 23.59 -29.48 -16.58
N GLY A 346 24.40 -29.05 -15.59
CA GLY A 346 24.22 -29.37 -14.18
C GLY A 346 25.12 -30.46 -13.62
N GLY A 347 25.96 -31.05 -14.48
CA GLY A 347 26.96 -32.06 -14.08
C GLY A 347 28.36 -31.50 -13.86
N GLU A 348 28.58 -30.27 -14.27
CA GLU A 348 29.88 -29.60 -14.27
C GLU A 348 30.27 -29.13 -12.86
N ASP A 349 31.57 -29.15 -12.59
CA ASP A 349 32.15 -28.58 -11.38
C ASP A 349 32.43 -27.09 -11.58
N ILE A 350 31.54 -26.21 -11.03
CA ILE A 350 31.66 -24.74 -11.14
C ILE A 350 32.56 -24.18 -10.06
N VAL A 351 33.39 -23.18 -10.38
CA VAL A 351 34.23 -22.49 -9.41
C VAL A 351 33.38 -21.49 -8.61
N VAL A 352 33.36 -21.67 -7.30
CA VAL A 352 32.65 -20.76 -6.35
C VAL A 352 33.63 -19.78 -5.70
N VAL A 353 34.81 -20.25 -5.30
CA VAL A 353 35.85 -19.43 -4.66
C VAL A 353 37.15 -19.50 -5.47
N GLY A 354 37.85 -18.36 -5.57
CA GLY A 354 39.14 -18.27 -6.29
C GLY A 354 39.03 -17.79 -7.75
N LYS A 355 37.83 -17.42 -8.24
CA LYS A 355 37.57 -17.03 -9.63
C LYS A 355 38.35 -15.80 -10.12
N SER A 356 38.70 -14.84 -9.19
CA SER A 356 39.34 -13.57 -9.55
C SER A 356 40.76 -13.71 -10.13
N GLN A 357 41.41 -14.88 -9.94
CA GLN A 357 42.74 -15.16 -10.41
C GLN A 357 42.75 -16.02 -11.67
N LEU A 358 41.57 -16.39 -12.19
CA LEU A 358 41.45 -17.33 -13.28
C LEU A 358 41.37 -16.62 -14.64
N THR A 359 42.05 -17.23 -15.60
CA THR A 359 41.87 -16.96 -17.01
C THR A 359 41.42 -18.25 -17.72
N ASP A 360 40.81 -18.11 -18.90
CA ASP A 360 40.36 -19.25 -19.67
C ASP A 360 41.51 -20.15 -20.03
N GLY A 361 41.34 -21.47 -19.84
CA GLY A 361 42.39 -22.47 -20.13
C GLY A 361 43.45 -22.64 -19.04
N MET A 362 43.31 -21.98 -17.87
CA MET A 362 44.30 -22.02 -16.81
C MET A 362 44.24 -23.32 -16.00
N PRO A 363 45.40 -24.02 -15.75
CA PRO A 363 45.43 -25.18 -14.87
C PRO A 363 45.13 -24.76 -13.42
N VAL A 364 44.27 -25.54 -12.72
CA VAL A 364 43.80 -25.27 -11.38
C VAL A 364 43.83 -26.53 -10.52
N LYS A 365 44.00 -26.36 -9.20
CA LYS A 365 43.80 -27.42 -8.22
C LYS A 365 42.41 -27.25 -7.57
N ALA A 366 41.49 -28.13 -7.91
CA ALA A 366 40.14 -28.08 -7.39
C ALA A 366 40.02 -28.75 -6.01
N SER A 367 39.32 -28.10 -5.09
CA SER A 367 38.86 -28.65 -3.82
C SER A 367 37.34 -28.52 -3.71
N PRO A 368 36.64 -29.43 -3.00
CA PRO A 368 35.18 -29.37 -2.91
C PRO A 368 34.73 -28.20 -2.08
N TYR A 369 33.67 -27.50 -2.54
CA TYR A 369 32.95 -26.46 -1.80
C TYR A 369 31.58 -26.97 -1.36
N ASN A 370 31.29 -26.90 -0.05
CA ASN A 370 29.98 -27.27 0.47
C ASN A 370 28.99 -26.12 0.30
N LEU A 371 28.09 -26.25 -0.65
CA LEU A 371 27.01 -25.30 -0.84
C LEU A 371 26.05 -25.35 0.35
N PRO A 372 25.64 -24.19 0.91
CA PRO A 372 24.68 -24.15 2.01
C PRO A 372 23.32 -24.69 1.58
N SER A 373 22.72 -25.52 2.44
CA SER A 373 21.43 -26.18 2.16
C SER A 373 20.22 -25.22 2.26
N GLY A 374 20.40 -24.04 2.87
CA GLY A 374 19.37 -23.01 3.08
C GLY A 374 19.53 -21.79 2.16
N PRO A 375 18.62 -20.79 2.27
CA PRO A 375 18.85 -19.50 1.66
C PRO A 375 20.15 -18.92 2.23
N LEU A 376 21.03 -18.45 1.36
CA LEU A 376 22.25 -17.74 1.75
C LEU A 376 21.82 -16.46 2.48
N GLY A 377 21.87 -16.49 3.83
CA GLY A 377 21.59 -15.30 4.62
C GLY A 377 22.49 -14.17 4.14
N ARG A 378 21.90 -13.00 3.81
CA ARG A 378 22.68 -11.79 3.58
C ARG A 378 23.58 -11.59 4.80
N GLN A 379 24.89 -11.74 4.65
CA GLN A 379 25.83 -11.23 5.63
C GLN A 379 25.54 -9.73 5.76
N LYS A 380 25.13 -9.32 6.94
CA LYS A 380 25.06 -7.88 7.28
C LYS A 380 26.51 -7.36 7.24
N TYR A 381 26.78 -6.48 6.29
CA TYR A 381 27.93 -5.57 6.34
C TYR A 381 27.52 -4.33 7.13
#